data_5a9699ebbd9717f270c422c052ef0820
#
_entry.id   5a9699ebbd9717f270c422c052ef0820
#
_cell.length_a   1.000
_cell.length_b   1.000
_cell.length_c   1.000
_cell.angle_alpha   90.00
_cell.angle_beta   90.00
_cell.angle_gamma   90.00
#
_symmetry.space_group_name_H-M   'P 1'
#
loop_
_entity.id
_entity.type
_entity.pdbx_description
1 polymer ?
#
loop_
_entity_poly.entity_id
_entity_poly.type
_entity_poly.pdbx_seq_one_letter_code
_entity_poly.pdbx_strand_id
1 'polypeptide(L)'
;MVFLPEANELYGIHYRQPFYELGKLENIFEGKYRPGHFQGVCAVIDRLVEIIKPSALYLGKKDFQQCKVIAELFRLKGWQHTIKMVVSETIREKNGLALSSRNLRLSKQGIQKAGNLFKALQEAKEILNNSVEDVEFYQLKNKMTYSLLGNGFEKVDYFELVDNDFNVVPVFNKTTGKSILISAACIEGIRLIDNLDIVS
;
A
#
# COMPACT_ATOMS: atom_id res chain seq x y z
N MET A 1 6.81 -15.39 -22.12
CA MET A 1 7.79 -16.18 -21.34
C MET A 1 7.57 -15.86 -19.87
N VAL A 2 7.59 -16.87 -18.97
CA VAL A 2 7.55 -16.66 -17.52
C VAL A 2 8.94 -16.92 -16.97
N PHE A 3 9.48 -15.98 -16.17
CA PHE A 3 10.74 -16.14 -15.44
C PHE A 3 10.41 -16.49 -13.99
N LEU A 4 10.76 -17.69 -13.56
CA LEU A 4 10.45 -18.23 -12.23
C LEU A 4 11.71 -18.83 -11.61
N PRO A 5 12.62 -17.99 -11.12
CA PRO A 5 13.85 -18.47 -10.49
C PRO A 5 13.57 -18.97 -9.06
N GLU A 6 14.36 -19.96 -8.63
CA GLU A 6 14.45 -20.28 -7.22
C GLU A 6 15.30 -19.25 -6.45
N ALA A 7 15.14 -19.19 -5.12
CA ALA A 7 15.83 -18.18 -4.30
C ALA A 7 17.37 -18.32 -4.40
N ASN A 8 17.90 -19.53 -4.43
CA ASN A 8 19.33 -19.80 -4.60
C ASN A 8 19.84 -19.43 -6.00
N GLU A 9 19.04 -19.52 -7.05
CA GLU A 9 19.37 -19.04 -8.40
C GLU A 9 19.38 -17.51 -8.45
N LEU A 10 18.42 -16.88 -7.75
CA LEU A 10 18.31 -15.43 -7.71
C LEU A 10 19.46 -14.78 -6.93
N TYR A 11 19.80 -15.37 -5.78
CA TYR A 11 20.76 -14.75 -4.85
C TYR A 11 22.17 -15.38 -4.86
N GLY A 12 22.27 -16.67 -5.22
CA GLY A 12 23.51 -17.40 -5.15
C GLY A 12 24.04 -17.59 -3.71
N ILE A 13 25.10 -18.41 -3.57
CA ILE A 13 25.61 -18.83 -2.24
C ILE A 13 26.32 -17.70 -1.49
N HIS A 14 26.87 -16.72 -2.19
CA HIS A 14 27.65 -15.62 -1.62
C HIS A 14 26.92 -14.28 -1.61
N TYR A 15 25.60 -14.28 -1.89
CA TYR A 15 24.83 -13.04 -1.90
C TYR A 15 24.81 -12.40 -0.52
N ARG A 16 25.23 -11.14 -0.48
CA ARG A 16 25.03 -10.27 0.67
C ARG A 16 24.04 -9.19 0.29
N GLN A 17 22.90 -9.17 0.96
CA GLN A 17 21.89 -8.14 0.73
C GLN A 17 22.47 -6.77 1.03
N PRO A 18 22.50 -5.85 0.06
CA PRO A 18 22.88 -4.46 0.34
C PRO A 18 21.82 -3.80 1.23
N PHE A 19 22.24 -2.77 1.95
CA PHE A 19 21.31 -1.91 2.66
C PHE A 19 20.85 -0.78 1.74
N TYR A 20 19.55 -0.48 1.74
CA TYR A 20 18.93 0.56 0.93
C TYR A 20 18.46 1.70 1.84
N GLU A 21 18.94 2.91 1.58
CA GLU A 21 18.57 4.11 2.35
C GLU A 21 17.16 4.60 1.95
N LEU A 22 16.13 4.00 2.54
CA LEU A 22 14.73 4.26 2.24
C LEU A 22 14.13 5.42 3.06
N GLY A 23 14.92 6.00 3.96
CA GLY A 23 14.48 7.09 4.83
C GLY A 23 13.28 6.70 5.69
N LYS A 24 12.32 7.62 5.85
CA LYS A 24 11.15 7.38 6.70
C LYS A 24 10.23 6.26 6.20
N LEU A 25 10.22 5.96 4.89
CA LEU A 25 9.35 4.93 4.32
C LEU A 25 9.58 3.55 4.94
N GLU A 26 10.79 3.29 5.45
CA GLU A 26 11.11 2.02 6.09
C GLU A 26 10.44 1.83 7.46
N ASN A 27 10.12 2.93 8.16
CA ASN A 27 9.73 2.92 9.58
C ASN A 27 8.31 3.39 9.86
N ILE A 28 7.53 3.74 8.83
CA ILE A 28 6.14 4.16 8.96
C ILE A 28 5.19 3.12 8.33
N PHE A 29 3.93 3.10 8.73
CA PHE A 29 2.86 2.26 8.19
C PHE A 29 3.31 0.82 7.93
N GLU A 30 3.34 0.34 6.66
CA GLU A 30 3.75 -1.03 6.35
C GLU A 30 5.16 -1.36 6.86
N GLY A 31 6.09 -0.42 6.78
CA GLY A 31 7.44 -0.62 7.30
C GLY A 31 7.47 -0.81 8.80
N LYS A 32 6.65 -0.04 9.56
CA LYS A 32 6.51 -0.18 11.01
C LYS A 32 5.92 -1.55 11.41
N TYR A 33 4.88 -2.00 10.70
CA TYR A 33 4.18 -3.26 11.02
C TYR A 33 4.88 -4.50 10.44
N ARG A 34 5.84 -4.31 9.53
CA ARG A 34 6.61 -5.38 8.89
C ARG A 34 8.10 -5.02 8.81
N PRO A 35 8.82 -4.96 9.96
CA PRO A 35 10.24 -4.58 9.97
C PRO A 35 11.06 -5.40 8.99
N GLY A 36 11.95 -4.74 8.22
CA GLY A 36 12.80 -5.36 7.20
C GLY A 36 12.11 -5.73 5.89
N HIS A 37 10.79 -5.62 5.81
CA HIS A 37 10.05 -5.99 4.60
C HIS A 37 10.52 -5.22 3.37
N PHE A 38 10.67 -3.92 3.46
CA PHE A 38 11.04 -3.09 2.33
C PHE A 38 12.50 -3.27 1.89
N GLN A 39 13.40 -3.63 2.81
CA GLN A 39 14.74 -4.06 2.44
C GLN A 39 14.68 -5.33 1.57
N GLY A 40 13.84 -6.31 1.94
CA GLY A 40 13.62 -7.50 1.14
C GLY A 40 12.99 -7.21 -0.22
N VAL A 41 12.00 -6.31 -0.29
CA VAL A 41 11.39 -5.86 -1.55
C VAL A 41 12.44 -5.25 -2.47
N CYS A 42 13.27 -4.34 -1.95
CA CYS A 42 14.34 -3.73 -2.73
C CYS A 42 15.35 -4.77 -3.23
N ALA A 43 15.75 -5.71 -2.38
CA ALA A 43 16.69 -6.77 -2.75
C ALA A 43 16.17 -7.63 -3.91
N VAL A 44 14.90 -8.04 -3.86
CA VAL A 44 14.28 -8.83 -4.93
C VAL A 44 14.21 -8.02 -6.24
N ILE A 45 13.72 -6.78 -6.17
CA ILE A 45 13.58 -5.94 -7.37
C ILE A 45 14.96 -5.61 -7.96
N ASP A 46 15.95 -5.31 -7.13
CA ASP A 46 17.32 -5.04 -7.57
C ASP A 46 17.87 -6.23 -8.38
N ARG A 47 17.78 -7.45 -7.84
CA ARG A 47 18.22 -8.66 -8.52
C ARG A 47 17.45 -8.95 -9.81
N LEU A 48 16.13 -8.80 -9.81
CA LEU A 48 15.31 -9.03 -11.00
C LEU A 48 15.65 -8.01 -12.10
N VAL A 49 15.86 -6.75 -11.76
CA VAL A 49 16.25 -5.71 -12.73
C VAL A 49 17.64 -6.00 -13.31
N GLU A 50 18.61 -6.41 -12.49
CA GLU A 50 19.96 -6.79 -12.95
C GLU A 50 19.93 -7.94 -13.97
N ILE A 51 19.08 -8.94 -13.72
CA ILE A 51 18.99 -10.14 -14.57
C ILE A 51 18.19 -9.87 -15.84
N ILE A 52 16.99 -9.28 -15.69
CA ILE A 52 16.02 -9.14 -16.79
C ILE A 52 16.31 -7.91 -17.64
N LYS A 53 16.89 -6.84 -17.05
CA LYS A 53 17.12 -5.55 -17.69
C LYS A 53 15.88 -5.00 -18.41
N PRO A 54 14.75 -4.86 -17.70
CA PRO A 54 13.49 -4.49 -18.30
C PRO A 54 13.49 -3.05 -18.77
N SER A 55 12.73 -2.73 -19.81
CA SER A 55 12.44 -1.34 -20.20
C SER A 55 11.30 -0.71 -19.39
N ALA A 56 10.46 -1.53 -18.75
CA ALA A 56 9.37 -1.07 -17.89
C ALA A 56 9.13 -2.03 -16.73
N LEU A 57 8.77 -1.47 -15.57
CA LEU A 57 8.31 -2.19 -14.38
C LEU A 57 6.87 -1.79 -14.07
N TYR A 58 5.98 -2.79 -13.99
CA TYR A 58 4.57 -2.60 -13.68
C TYR A 58 4.29 -2.98 -12.23
N LEU A 59 3.63 -2.09 -11.49
CA LEU A 59 3.30 -2.24 -10.07
C LEU A 59 1.80 -2.04 -9.87
N GLY A 60 1.21 -2.77 -8.93
CA GLY A 60 -0.18 -2.54 -8.51
C GLY A 60 -0.26 -1.47 -7.42
N LYS A 61 -1.11 -0.46 -7.60
CA LYS A 61 -1.33 0.64 -6.66
C LYS A 61 -1.84 0.19 -5.28
N LYS A 62 -2.45 -1.00 -5.22
CA LYS A 62 -2.86 -1.60 -3.95
C LYS A 62 -1.75 -1.56 -2.90
N ASP A 63 -0.52 -1.84 -3.30
CA ASP A 63 0.66 -1.80 -2.45
C ASP A 63 1.35 -0.42 -2.56
N PHE A 64 0.59 0.66 -2.25
CA PHE A 64 0.98 2.04 -2.54
C PHE A 64 2.32 2.45 -1.91
N GLN A 65 2.55 2.13 -0.63
CA GLN A 65 3.83 2.42 0.01
C GLN A 65 4.98 1.65 -0.65
N GLN A 66 4.76 0.42 -1.08
CA GLN A 66 5.73 -0.36 -1.84
C GLN A 66 6.08 0.32 -3.18
N CYS A 67 5.08 0.90 -3.87
CA CYS A 67 5.35 1.67 -5.10
C CYS A 67 6.29 2.86 -4.83
N LYS A 68 6.12 3.55 -3.71
CA LYS A 68 7.00 4.66 -3.30
C LYS A 68 8.41 4.18 -2.92
N VAL A 69 8.50 3.06 -2.19
CA VAL A 69 9.78 2.42 -1.86
C VAL A 69 10.54 2.03 -3.14
N ILE A 70 9.85 1.45 -4.12
CA ILE A 70 10.48 1.08 -5.40
C ILE A 70 10.87 2.34 -6.20
N ALA A 71 10.08 3.41 -6.15
CA ALA A 71 10.49 4.69 -6.75
C ALA A 71 11.77 5.26 -6.11
N GLU A 72 11.91 5.13 -4.79
CA GLU A 72 13.14 5.52 -4.10
C GLU A 72 14.31 4.60 -4.47
N LEU A 73 14.09 3.29 -4.61
CA LEU A 73 15.11 2.37 -5.14
C LEU A 73 15.56 2.79 -6.54
N PHE A 74 14.60 3.17 -7.42
CA PHE A 74 14.93 3.68 -8.75
C PHE A 74 15.84 4.90 -8.69
N ARG A 75 15.57 5.83 -7.76
CA ARG A 75 16.40 7.02 -7.54
C ARG A 75 17.81 6.63 -7.06
N LEU A 76 17.90 5.73 -6.09
CA LEU A 76 19.18 5.26 -5.53
C LEU A 76 20.05 4.55 -6.59
N LYS A 77 19.41 3.83 -7.52
CA LYS A 77 20.08 3.08 -8.58
C LYS A 77 20.25 3.85 -9.89
N GLY A 78 19.70 5.07 -9.99
CA GLY A 78 19.75 5.87 -11.23
C GLY A 78 18.88 5.30 -12.36
N TRP A 79 17.89 4.45 -12.06
CA TRP A 79 17.06 3.78 -13.07
C TRP A 79 15.91 4.62 -13.60
N GLN A 80 15.58 5.74 -12.97
CA GLN A 80 14.46 6.62 -13.36
C GLN A 80 14.58 7.15 -14.81
N HIS A 81 15.76 7.08 -15.39
CA HIS A 81 16.02 7.53 -16.78
C HIS A 81 16.04 6.38 -17.79
N THR A 82 16.08 5.14 -17.34
CA THR A 82 16.28 3.95 -18.20
C THR A 82 15.13 2.95 -18.13
N ILE A 83 14.38 2.91 -17.02
CA ILE A 83 13.28 1.99 -16.80
C ILE A 83 12.02 2.77 -16.48
N LYS A 84 10.97 2.57 -17.29
CA LYS A 84 9.67 3.18 -17.04
C LYS A 84 8.97 2.48 -15.87
N MET A 85 8.68 3.20 -14.79
CA MET A 85 7.81 2.70 -13.72
C MET A 85 6.34 3.01 -14.04
N VAL A 86 5.50 1.99 -14.07
CA VAL A 86 4.06 2.10 -14.33
C VAL A 86 3.29 1.57 -13.13
N VAL A 87 2.50 2.44 -12.49
CA VAL A 87 1.62 2.06 -11.39
C VAL A 87 0.20 1.90 -11.94
N SER A 88 -0.32 0.67 -11.87
CA SER A 88 -1.66 0.33 -12.35
C SER A 88 -2.67 0.43 -11.21
N GLU A 89 -3.89 0.85 -11.54
CA GLU A 89 -4.98 0.95 -10.57
C GLU A 89 -5.32 -0.41 -9.93
N THR A 90 -5.86 -0.36 -8.73
CA THR A 90 -6.22 -1.55 -7.96
C THR A 90 -7.42 -2.26 -8.60
N ILE A 91 -7.24 -3.51 -9.01
CA ILE A 91 -8.34 -4.38 -9.47
C ILE A 91 -9.06 -4.90 -8.24
N ARG A 92 -10.41 -4.94 -8.32
CA ARG A 92 -11.27 -5.28 -7.19
C ARG A 92 -12.29 -6.36 -7.52
N GLU A 93 -12.69 -7.10 -6.50
CA GLU A 93 -13.86 -7.96 -6.52
C GLU A 93 -15.15 -7.14 -6.63
N LYS A 94 -16.28 -7.79 -6.92
CA LYS A 94 -17.61 -7.12 -7.02
C LYS A 94 -18.02 -6.38 -5.74
N ASN A 95 -17.58 -6.84 -4.58
CA ASN A 95 -17.85 -6.21 -3.28
C ASN A 95 -16.86 -5.10 -2.92
N GLY A 96 -15.92 -4.75 -3.82
CA GLY A 96 -14.91 -3.72 -3.62
C GLY A 96 -13.59 -4.22 -3.04
N LEU A 97 -13.52 -5.46 -2.54
CA LEU A 97 -12.28 -6.01 -1.99
C LEU A 97 -11.16 -6.01 -3.04
N ALA A 98 -10.02 -5.41 -2.70
CA ALA A 98 -8.85 -5.42 -3.57
C ALA A 98 -8.36 -6.85 -3.82
N LEU A 99 -8.08 -7.21 -5.08
CA LEU A 99 -7.58 -8.55 -5.42
C LEU A 99 -6.22 -8.81 -4.76
N SER A 100 -6.13 -9.96 -4.10
CA SER A 100 -4.93 -10.44 -3.46
C SER A 100 -4.95 -11.96 -3.32
N SER A 101 -3.79 -12.61 -3.43
CA SER A 101 -3.65 -14.04 -3.10
C SER A 101 -4.01 -14.33 -1.64
N ARG A 102 -3.92 -13.36 -0.75
CA ARG A 102 -4.34 -13.49 0.66
C ARG A 102 -5.85 -13.70 0.80
N ASN A 103 -6.66 -13.23 -0.16
CA ASN A 103 -8.12 -13.42 -0.14
C ASN A 103 -8.50 -14.90 -0.18
N LEU A 104 -7.68 -15.75 -0.80
CA LEU A 104 -7.88 -17.20 -0.85
C LEU A 104 -7.84 -17.89 0.53
N ARG A 105 -7.33 -17.20 1.54
CA ARG A 105 -7.25 -17.69 2.92
C ARG A 105 -8.47 -17.30 3.76
N LEU A 106 -9.33 -16.43 3.25
CA LEU A 106 -10.57 -16.00 3.90
C LEU A 106 -11.69 -17.00 3.63
N SER A 107 -12.59 -17.16 4.59
CA SER A 107 -13.86 -17.84 4.37
C SER A 107 -14.74 -17.06 3.38
N LYS A 108 -15.77 -17.71 2.83
CA LYS A 108 -16.76 -17.01 1.98
C LYS A 108 -17.40 -15.81 2.70
N GLN A 109 -17.67 -15.94 4.00
CA GLN A 109 -18.20 -14.86 4.82
C GLN A 109 -17.14 -13.79 5.08
N GLY A 110 -15.89 -14.19 5.30
CA GLY A 110 -14.75 -13.28 5.45
C GLY A 110 -14.54 -12.43 4.21
N ILE A 111 -14.61 -13.01 3.00
CA ILE A 111 -14.52 -12.26 1.73
C ILE A 111 -15.62 -11.20 1.65
N GLN A 112 -16.88 -11.53 2.02
CA GLN A 112 -17.98 -10.55 2.00
C GLN A 112 -17.74 -9.40 2.97
N LYS A 113 -17.32 -9.71 4.21
CA LYS A 113 -17.01 -8.71 5.23
C LYS A 113 -15.78 -7.88 4.88
N ALA A 114 -14.75 -8.48 4.25
CA ALA A 114 -13.50 -7.81 3.88
C ALA A 114 -13.73 -6.64 2.90
N GLY A 115 -14.79 -6.68 2.08
CA GLY A 115 -15.19 -5.56 1.22
C GLY A 115 -15.52 -4.26 1.99
N ASN A 116 -15.81 -4.36 3.30
CA ASN A 116 -16.06 -3.18 4.12
C ASN A 116 -14.81 -2.31 4.32
N LEU A 117 -13.60 -2.84 4.10
CA LEU A 117 -12.39 -2.01 4.11
C LEU A 117 -12.44 -0.93 3.02
N PHE A 118 -12.79 -1.31 1.80
CA PHE A 118 -12.93 -0.37 0.69
C PHE A 118 -14.13 0.57 0.89
N LYS A 119 -15.27 0.06 1.39
CA LYS A 119 -16.45 0.90 1.70
C LYS A 119 -16.11 1.99 2.72
N ALA A 120 -15.34 1.66 3.76
CA ALA A 120 -14.89 2.65 4.74
C ALA A 120 -14.00 3.73 4.11
N LEU A 121 -13.12 3.35 3.18
CA LEU A 121 -12.32 4.32 2.41
C LEU A 121 -13.19 5.20 1.52
N GLN A 122 -14.21 4.62 0.87
CA GLN A 122 -15.15 5.38 0.03
C GLN A 122 -15.99 6.35 0.87
N GLU A 123 -16.56 5.90 2.00
CA GLU A 123 -17.31 6.76 2.92
C GLU A 123 -16.44 7.91 3.42
N ALA A 124 -15.20 7.65 3.84
CA ALA A 124 -14.27 8.68 4.27
C ALA A 124 -14.00 9.69 3.13
N LYS A 125 -13.75 9.20 1.91
CA LYS A 125 -13.57 10.06 0.72
C LYS A 125 -14.77 10.94 0.45
N GLU A 126 -15.99 10.39 0.52
CA GLU A 126 -17.23 11.15 0.31
C GLU A 126 -17.39 12.26 1.35
N ILE A 127 -17.12 11.97 2.62
CA ILE A 127 -17.18 12.97 3.70
C ILE A 127 -16.15 14.09 3.43
N LEU A 128 -14.90 13.75 3.11
CA LEU A 128 -13.85 14.73 2.83
C LEU A 128 -14.21 15.59 1.61
N ASN A 129 -14.65 15.00 0.51
CA ASN A 129 -14.95 15.73 -0.73
C ASN A 129 -16.18 16.64 -0.60
N ASN A 130 -17.17 16.25 0.21
CA ASN A 130 -18.42 17.01 0.40
C ASN A 130 -18.35 18.03 1.52
N SER A 131 -17.30 18.02 2.35
CA SER A 131 -17.16 18.99 3.42
C SER A 131 -16.91 20.39 2.86
N VAL A 132 -17.57 21.36 3.45
CA VAL A 132 -17.38 22.79 3.17
C VAL A 132 -16.36 23.39 4.14
N GLU A 133 -16.28 22.81 5.35
CA GLU A 133 -15.39 23.23 6.43
C GLU A 133 -14.17 22.31 6.51
N ASP A 134 -13.17 22.76 7.27
CA ASP A 134 -12.00 21.95 7.60
C ASP A 134 -12.42 20.69 8.36
N VAL A 135 -11.90 19.55 7.95
CA VAL A 135 -12.18 18.26 8.56
C VAL A 135 -11.00 17.82 9.43
N GLU A 136 -11.23 17.77 10.72
CA GLU A 136 -10.30 17.13 11.67
C GLU A 136 -10.26 15.62 11.41
N PHE A 137 -9.21 15.15 10.74
CA PHE A 137 -9.14 13.77 10.27
C PHE A 137 -9.19 12.74 11.40
N TYR A 138 -8.74 13.11 12.59
CA TYR A 138 -8.79 12.21 13.77
C TYR A 138 -10.21 11.71 14.08
N GLN A 139 -11.22 12.58 13.97
CA GLN A 139 -12.62 12.18 14.22
C GLN A 139 -13.12 11.20 13.16
N LEU A 140 -12.81 11.48 11.89
CA LEU A 140 -13.16 10.61 10.77
C LEU A 140 -12.47 9.25 10.87
N LYS A 141 -11.18 9.24 11.17
CA LYS A 141 -10.40 8.02 11.44
C LYS A 141 -11.04 7.16 12.51
N ASN A 142 -11.43 7.73 13.63
CA ASN A 142 -12.09 6.98 14.72
C ASN A 142 -13.42 6.40 14.25
N LYS A 143 -14.26 7.18 13.57
CA LYS A 143 -15.52 6.71 12.99
C LYS A 143 -15.32 5.50 12.07
N MET A 144 -14.36 5.57 11.14
CA MET A 144 -14.06 4.49 10.21
C MET A 144 -13.49 3.26 10.92
N THR A 145 -12.62 3.47 11.90
CA THR A 145 -12.07 2.39 12.74
C THR A 145 -13.17 1.64 13.48
N TYR A 146 -14.08 2.34 14.15
CA TYR A 146 -15.23 1.70 14.82
C TYR A 146 -16.16 1.00 13.85
N SER A 147 -16.41 1.57 12.68
CA SER A 147 -17.19 0.94 11.63
C SER A 147 -16.57 -0.39 11.17
N LEU A 148 -15.25 -0.43 10.93
CA LEU A 148 -14.54 -1.65 10.55
C LEU A 148 -14.64 -2.73 11.63
N LEU A 149 -14.38 -2.38 12.89
CA LEU A 149 -14.48 -3.32 14.02
C LEU A 149 -15.91 -3.87 14.15
N GLY A 150 -16.94 -3.02 14.03
CA GLY A 150 -18.35 -3.42 14.05
C GLY A 150 -18.75 -4.32 12.87
N ASN A 151 -18.01 -4.27 11.75
CA ASN A 151 -18.22 -5.11 10.57
C ASN A 151 -17.36 -6.41 10.58
N GLY A 152 -16.75 -6.74 11.72
CA GLY A 152 -16.09 -8.02 11.96
C GLY A 152 -14.59 -8.04 11.69
N PHE A 153 -13.95 -6.87 11.52
CA PHE A 153 -12.50 -6.78 11.60
C PHE A 153 -12.07 -6.92 13.06
N GLU A 154 -10.99 -7.65 13.30
CA GLU A 154 -10.44 -7.91 14.63
C GLU A 154 -9.57 -6.75 15.11
N LYS A 155 -8.94 -6.06 14.16
CA LYS A 155 -7.98 -5.01 14.42
C LYS A 155 -7.83 -4.10 13.22
N VAL A 156 -7.68 -2.80 13.47
CA VAL A 156 -7.25 -1.81 12.49
C VAL A 156 -5.87 -1.31 12.90
N ASP A 157 -4.85 -1.63 12.10
CA ASP A 157 -3.48 -1.20 12.38
C ASP A 157 -3.31 0.29 12.14
N TYR A 158 -3.89 0.77 11.05
CA TYR A 158 -4.00 2.20 10.73
C TYR A 158 -5.15 2.46 9.76
N PHE A 159 -5.70 3.65 9.85
CA PHE A 159 -6.57 4.30 8.88
C PHE A 159 -6.14 5.75 8.84
N GLU A 160 -5.44 6.19 7.79
CA GLU A 160 -4.78 7.49 7.75
C GLU A 160 -5.01 8.21 6.44
N LEU A 161 -4.98 9.54 6.50
CA LEU A 161 -4.87 10.41 5.35
C LEU A 161 -3.43 10.90 5.26
N VAL A 162 -2.79 10.69 4.12
CA VAL A 162 -1.40 11.06 3.87
C VAL A 162 -1.27 11.87 2.58
N ASP A 163 -0.26 12.71 2.52
CA ASP A 163 0.18 13.34 1.27
C ASP A 163 1.02 12.39 0.38
N ASN A 164 1.48 12.89 -0.74
CA ASN A 164 2.32 12.11 -1.65
C ASN A 164 3.66 11.67 -1.05
N ASP A 165 4.11 12.33 -0.01
CA ASP A 165 5.37 12.05 0.68
C ASP A 165 5.16 11.24 1.98
N PHE A 166 3.95 10.69 2.18
CA PHE A 166 3.58 9.95 3.38
C PHE A 166 3.67 10.77 4.69
N ASN A 167 3.49 12.07 4.63
CA ASN A 167 3.19 12.85 5.83
C ASN A 167 1.71 12.72 6.16
N VAL A 168 1.39 12.53 7.43
CA VAL A 168 0.00 12.50 7.89
C VAL A 168 -0.62 13.88 7.70
N VAL A 169 -1.83 13.92 7.17
CA VAL A 169 -2.64 15.13 7.00
C VAL A 169 -3.66 15.18 8.14
N PRO A 170 -3.41 15.97 9.20
CA PRO A 170 -4.28 16.00 10.37
C PRO A 170 -5.59 16.75 10.14
N VAL A 171 -5.57 17.74 9.26
CA VAL A 171 -6.72 18.56 8.87
C VAL A 171 -6.82 18.58 7.37
N PHE A 172 -7.97 18.21 6.84
CA PHE A 172 -8.23 18.24 5.40
C PHE A 172 -9.16 19.40 5.05
N ASN A 173 -8.82 20.12 3.99
CA ASN A 173 -9.67 21.14 3.38
C ASN A 173 -9.47 21.17 1.86
N LYS A 174 -10.22 22.02 1.17
CA LYS A 174 -10.18 22.14 -0.29
C LYS A 174 -8.85 22.63 -0.88
N THR A 175 -7.98 23.20 -0.04
CA THR A 175 -6.64 23.62 -0.45
C THR A 175 -5.58 22.57 -0.14
N THR A 176 -5.96 21.52 0.58
CA THR A 176 -5.08 20.37 0.81
C THR A 176 -4.75 19.73 -0.54
N GLY A 177 -3.48 19.60 -0.83
CA GLY A 177 -3.02 19.01 -2.09
C GLY A 177 -3.43 17.54 -2.23
N LYS A 178 -2.94 16.87 -3.29
CA LYS A 178 -3.22 15.45 -3.52
C LYS A 178 -2.94 14.64 -2.25
N SER A 179 -3.98 13.99 -1.76
CA SER A 179 -3.95 13.19 -0.55
C SER A 179 -4.49 11.78 -0.83
N ILE A 180 -4.10 10.84 -0.02
CA ILE A 180 -4.42 9.43 -0.20
C ILE A 180 -4.84 8.86 1.16
N LEU A 181 -6.02 8.25 1.19
CA LEU A 181 -6.44 7.41 2.30
C LEU A 181 -5.70 6.08 2.21
N ILE A 182 -5.10 5.66 3.31
CA ILE A 182 -4.43 4.36 3.43
C ILE A 182 -4.97 3.62 4.64
N SER A 183 -5.15 2.32 4.53
CA SER A 183 -5.63 1.51 5.64
C SER A 183 -5.02 0.11 5.65
N ALA A 184 -4.85 -0.43 6.87
CA ALA A 184 -4.54 -1.82 7.11
C ALA A 184 -5.36 -2.34 8.28
N ALA A 185 -6.04 -3.47 8.05
CA ALA A 185 -6.91 -4.10 9.04
C ALA A 185 -6.86 -5.62 8.93
N CYS A 186 -7.15 -6.33 10.02
CA CYS A 186 -7.14 -7.79 10.11
C CYS A 186 -8.55 -8.33 10.22
N ILE A 187 -8.83 -9.37 9.45
CA ILE A 187 -10.07 -10.16 9.50
C ILE A 187 -9.73 -11.63 9.30
N GLU A 188 -10.28 -12.51 10.14
CA GLU A 188 -9.98 -13.95 10.16
C GLU A 188 -8.46 -14.22 10.23
N GLY A 189 -7.73 -13.42 11.03
CA GLY A 189 -6.27 -13.49 11.12
C GLY A 189 -5.52 -13.04 9.85
N ILE A 190 -6.21 -12.60 8.81
CA ILE A 190 -5.61 -12.14 7.55
C ILE A 190 -5.52 -10.62 7.53
N ARG A 191 -4.30 -10.11 7.43
CA ARG A 191 -4.05 -8.68 7.32
C ARG A 191 -4.23 -8.21 5.88
N LEU A 192 -5.16 -7.30 5.69
CA LEU A 192 -5.50 -6.67 4.41
C LEU A 192 -5.03 -5.23 4.40
N ILE A 193 -4.63 -4.75 3.24
CA ILE A 193 -4.30 -3.34 3.00
C ILE A 193 -5.09 -2.81 1.82
N ASP A 194 -5.41 -1.53 1.85
CA ASP A 194 -6.04 -0.84 0.74
C ASP A 194 -5.73 0.66 0.78
N ASN A 195 -5.99 1.34 -0.32
CA ASN A 195 -5.83 2.79 -0.43
C ASN A 195 -6.81 3.39 -1.42
N LEU A 196 -7.05 4.70 -1.30
CA LEU A 196 -7.95 5.43 -2.17
C LEU A 196 -7.50 6.89 -2.28
N ASP A 197 -7.32 7.39 -3.51
CA ASP A 197 -7.00 8.80 -3.73
C ASP A 197 -8.18 9.70 -3.36
N ILE A 198 -7.87 10.79 -2.69
CA ILE A 198 -8.75 11.93 -2.56
C ILE A 198 -8.47 12.87 -3.73
N VAL A 199 -9.46 13.04 -4.57
CA VAL A 199 -9.36 14.01 -5.67
C VAL A 199 -9.80 15.36 -5.11
N SER A 200 -8.86 16.28 -5.03
CA SER A 200 -9.16 17.69 -4.81
C SER A 200 -9.56 18.34 -6.12
#